data_96390a205ed993eca74ccee293ece15d
#
_entry.id   96390a205ed993eca74ccee293ece15d
#
_cell.length_a   1.000
_cell.length_b   1.000
_cell.length_c   1.000
_cell.angle_alpha   90.00
_cell.angle_beta   90.00
_cell.angle_gamma   90.00
#
_symmetry.space_group_name_H-M   'P 1'
#
loop_
_entity.id
_entity.type
_entity.pdbx_description
1 polymer ?
#
loop_
_entity_poly.entity_id
_entity_poly.type
_entity_poly.pdbx_seq_one_letter_code
_entity_poly.pdbx_strand_id
1 'polypeptide(L)'
;MQPVAYKNKLEVKQGMTVQQLQEKGNPAQKQAATIFDYNGDGKYDAYEALDFNHTRITADTKMGEIRLYDKDAPKNAKPDKTVKINTEKANYAKRSAKYQKFAQTLTRFGLDVGDAEWVGFNEAQVKTVNGKSYLVLKAVPKTNPTGDCYAVEDCCELSIPLDKDYEPSKIEMYRAEDNCNVHFNNLKGTLKITGNATRNHGFAFGGNSNVTVIGKSGIPDEIAVEDNAKVTVKTDDYADTLYDRTRRGEDHYPVETHHLKPGSTTVKGAGKIK
;
A
#
# COMPACT_ATOMS: atom_id res chain seq x y z
N MET A 1 26.69 28.52 -1.63
CA MET A 1 27.44 27.27 -1.38
C MET A 1 26.65 26.16 -2.02
N GLN A 2 27.22 25.42 -2.97
CA GLN A 2 26.54 24.29 -3.61
C GLN A 2 26.33 23.17 -2.61
N PRO A 3 25.20 22.43 -2.68
CA PRO A 3 25.01 21.29 -1.80
C PRO A 3 26.10 20.27 -2.05
N VAL A 4 26.75 19.81 -0.97
CA VAL A 4 27.83 18.83 -1.06
C VAL A 4 27.24 17.51 -1.55
N ALA A 5 27.66 17.07 -2.76
CA ALA A 5 27.28 15.76 -3.25
C ALA A 5 28.02 14.69 -2.47
N TYR A 6 27.32 13.93 -1.67
CA TYR A 6 27.91 12.82 -0.92
C TYR A 6 28.12 11.60 -1.84
N LYS A 7 29.38 11.19 -2.02
CA LYS A 7 29.79 10.13 -2.96
C LYS A 7 29.38 8.71 -2.56
N ASN A 8 29.10 8.45 -1.30
CA ASN A 8 28.75 7.11 -0.81
C ASN A 8 27.34 7.12 -0.23
N LYS A 9 26.38 6.71 -1.04
CA LYS A 9 25.02 6.45 -0.57
C LYS A 9 24.98 5.05 0.05
N LEU A 10 24.75 4.97 1.35
CA LEU A 10 24.45 3.69 2.00
C LEU A 10 23.05 3.25 1.59
N GLU A 11 22.95 2.07 1.03
CA GLU A 11 21.67 1.45 0.74
C GLU A 11 21.07 0.90 2.03
N VAL A 12 19.82 1.27 2.31
CA VAL A 12 19.06 0.77 3.45
C VAL A 12 18.41 -0.54 3.05
N LYS A 13 18.53 -1.55 3.90
CA LYS A 13 17.92 -2.87 3.71
C LYS A 13 16.88 -3.13 4.78
N GLN A 14 15.89 -3.92 4.45
CA GLN A 14 14.94 -4.44 5.44
C GLN A 14 15.68 -5.04 6.64
N GLY A 15 15.24 -4.70 7.84
CA GLY A 15 15.84 -5.14 9.09
C GLY A 15 17.06 -4.33 9.55
N MET A 16 17.56 -3.38 8.72
CA MET A 16 18.57 -2.43 9.17
C MET A 16 18.01 -1.52 10.26
N THR A 17 18.77 -1.25 11.29
CA THR A 17 18.32 -0.34 12.36
C THR A 17 18.59 1.13 12.03
N VAL A 18 17.76 2.01 12.58
CA VAL A 18 17.99 3.47 12.54
C VAL A 18 19.37 3.81 13.08
N GLN A 19 19.79 3.15 14.18
CA GLN A 19 21.11 3.36 14.76
C GLN A 19 22.24 2.99 13.78
N GLN A 20 22.11 1.86 13.06
CA GLN A 20 23.10 1.46 12.05
C GLN A 20 23.22 2.50 10.92
N LEU A 21 22.10 3.08 10.49
CA LEU A 21 22.12 4.14 9.50
C LEU A 21 22.73 5.44 10.07
N GLN A 22 22.45 5.78 11.31
CA GLN A 22 23.04 6.93 11.99
C GLN A 22 24.56 6.78 12.19
N GLU A 23 25.04 5.57 12.35
CA GLU A 23 26.49 5.29 12.46
C GLU A 23 27.22 5.32 11.12
N LYS A 24 26.62 4.67 10.10
CA LYS A 24 27.28 4.35 8.82
C LYS A 24 26.89 5.26 7.66
N GLY A 25 25.76 5.93 7.73
CA GLY A 25 25.23 6.79 6.67
C GLY A 25 26.07 8.06 6.46
N ASN A 26 25.87 8.72 5.33
CA ASN A 26 26.39 10.07 5.15
C ASN A 26 25.62 11.07 6.03
N PRO A 27 26.13 12.32 6.23
CA PRO A 27 25.50 13.28 7.13
C PRO A 27 24.01 13.56 6.84
N ALA A 28 23.60 13.58 5.58
CA ALA A 28 22.18 13.76 5.23
C ALA A 28 21.34 12.53 5.60
N GLN A 29 21.85 11.34 5.33
CA GLN A 29 21.20 10.08 5.71
C GLN A 29 21.07 9.94 7.23
N LYS A 30 22.12 10.27 7.98
CA LYS A 30 22.09 10.24 9.45
C LYS A 30 20.99 11.13 10.03
N GLN A 31 20.82 12.33 9.47
CA GLN A 31 19.79 13.27 9.92
C GLN A 31 18.39 12.84 9.49
N ALA A 32 18.26 12.18 8.36
CA ALA A 32 16.99 11.69 7.85
C ALA A 32 16.60 10.31 8.41
N ALA A 33 17.47 9.63 9.10
CA ALA A 33 17.28 8.24 9.52
C ALA A 33 15.95 8.00 10.24
N THR A 34 15.56 8.90 11.14
CA THR A 34 14.31 8.79 11.90
C THR A 34 13.08 9.22 11.10
N ILE A 35 13.25 9.87 9.95
CA ILE A 35 12.12 10.36 9.13
C ILE A 35 11.46 9.20 8.38
N PHE A 36 12.25 8.21 8.00
CA PHE A 36 11.81 7.05 7.25
C PHE A 36 11.48 5.83 8.11
N ASP A 37 11.76 5.87 9.39
CA ASP A 37 11.27 4.88 10.34
C ASP A 37 9.84 5.28 10.73
N TYR A 38 8.86 4.94 9.90
CA TYR A 38 7.48 5.42 10.01
C TYR A 38 6.74 4.82 11.19
N ASN A 39 7.17 3.66 11.63
CA ASN A 39 6.58 2.92 12.74
C ASN A 39 7.24 3.21 14.10
N GLY A 40 8.46 3.76 14.10
CA GLY A 40 9.21 4.10 15.32
C GLY A 40 9.73 2.89 16.09
N ASP A 41 9.83 1.75 15.45
CA ASP A 41 10.36 0.55 16.09
C ASP A 41 11.90 0.50 16.08
N GLY A 42 12.54 1.47 15.41
CA GLY A 42 13.99 1.58 15.29
C GLY A 42 14.60 0.68 14.23
N LYS A 43 13.77 0.06 13.36
CA LYS A 43 14.21 -0.78 12.25
C LYS A 43 13.47 -0.38 11.00
N TYR A 44 14.08 -0.55 9.84
CA TYR A 44 13.41 -0.32 8.57
C TYR A 44 12.73 -1.61 8.10
N ASP A 45 11.43 -1.55 7.86
CA ASP A 45 10.72 -2.58 7.12
C ASP A 45 11.03 -2.49 5.60
N ALA A 46 10.41 -3.34 4.79
CA ALA A 46 10.66 -3.37 3.36
C ALA A 46 10.24 -2.06 2.66
N TYR A 47 9.11 -1.49 3.07
CA TYR A 47 8.58 -0.26 2.49
C TYR A 47 9.43 0.96 2.88
N GLU A 48 9.77 1.09 4.15
CA GLU A 48 10.61 2.17 4.67
C GLU A 48 12.01 2.17 4.03
N ALA A 49 12.59 0.97 3.85
CA ALA A 49 13.86 0.80 3.16
C ALA A 49 13.79 1.20 1.69
N LEU A 50 12.72 0.80 1.00
CA LEU A 50 12.49 1.14 -0.39
C LEU A 50 12.33 2.65 -0.56
N ASP A 51 11.45 3.27 0.22
CA ASP A 51 11.17 4.70 0.16
C ASP A 51 12.43 5.53 0.46
N PHE A 52 13.21 5.12 1.47
CA PHE A 52 14.50 5.72 1.74
C PHE A 52 15.44 5.68 0.54
N ASN A 53 15.56 4.51 -0.10
CA ASN A 53 16.46 4.30 -1.23
C ASN A 53 16.02 5.05 -2.50
N HIS A 54 14.73 5.26 -2.67
CA HIS A 54 14.15 6.02 -3.78
C HIS A 54 14.14 7.53 -3.54
N THR A 55 14.59 7.99 -2.37
CA THR A 55 14.63 9.40 -2.03
C THR A 55 16.06 9.94 -2.06
N ARG A 56 16.29 11.01 -2.81
CA ARG A 56 17.51 11.81 -2.73
C ARG A 56 17.38 12.79 -1.57
N ILE A 57 18.31 12.74 -0.64
CA ILE A 57 18.27 13.50 0.61
C ILE A 57 19.39 14.54 0.60
N THR A 58 19.05 15.81 0.87
CA THR A 58 20.00 16.88 1.13
C THR A 58 19.70 17.54 2.47
N ALA A 59 20.74 17.89 3.21
CA ALA A 59 20.59 18.60 4.48
C ALA A 59 21.08 20.04 4.33
N ASP A 60 20.24 20.99 4.72
CA ASP A 60 20.64 22.38 4.94
C ASP A 60 20.79 22.62 6.44
N THR A 61 22.03 22.50 6.91
CA THR A 61 22.34 22.63 8.33
C THR A 61 22.15 24.04 8.88
N LYS A 62 22.22 25.06 8.04
CA LYS A 62 21.98 26.46 8.44
C LYS A 62 20.50 26.75 8.68
N MET A 63 19.64 26.15 7.87
CA MET A 63 18.19 26.30 8.00
C MET A 63 17.56 25.25 8.93
N GLY A 64 18.32 24.24 9.37
CA GLY A 64 17.78 23.11 10.10
C GLY A 64 16.78 22.30 9.31
N GLU A 65 16.97 22.21 8.00
CA GLU A 65 16.06 21.59 7.05
C GLU A 65 16.69 20.37 6.37
N ILE A 66 15.86 19.36 6.16
CA ILE A 66 16.16 18.24 5.28
C ILE A 66 15.25 18.39 4.07
N ARG A 67 15.82 18.30 2.89
CA ARG A 67 15.09 18.39 1.62
C ARG A 67 15.11 17.03 0.94
N LEU A 68 13.92 16.55 0.62
CA LEU A 68 13.68 15.27 0.00
C LEU A 68 13.28 15.50 -1.46
N TYR A 69 13.84 14.70 -2.35
CA TYR A 69 13.59 14.74 -3.78
C TYR A 69 13.37 13.32 -4.27
N ASP A 70 12.64 13.15 -5.35
CA ASP A 70 12.70 11.93 -6.11
C ASP A 70 14.16 11.59 -6.45
N LYS A 71 14.49 10.30 -6.45
CA LYS A 71 15.85 9.81 -6.72
C LYS A 71 16.42 10.35 -8.03
N ASP A 72 15.57 10.41 -9.06
CA ASP A 72 15.95 10.75 -10.42
C ASP A 72 15.67 12.24 -10.77
N ALA A 73 15.19 13.01 -9.79
CA ALA A 73 14.93 14.43 -9.98
C ALA A 73 16.17 15.19 -10.46
N PRO A 74 16.05 16.13 -11.41
CA PRO A 74 17.15 16.96 -11.88
C PRO A 74 17.87 17.67 -10.72
N LYS A 75 19.16 17.97 -10.91
CA LYS A 75 19.98 18.63 -9.86
C LYS A 75 19.43 19.98 -9.41
N ASN A 76 18.70 20.66 -10.28
CA ASN A 76 18.06 21.96 -10.02
C ASN A 76 16.56 21.86 -9.70
N ALA A 77 16.03 20.64 -9.49
CA ALA A 77 14.65 20.45 -9.12
C ALA A 77 14.35 21.13 -7.77
N LYS A 78 13.10 21.55 -7.58
CA LYS A 78 12.62 21.90 -6.26
C LYS A 78 12.44 20.63 -5.43
N PRO A 79 12.65 20.68 -4.11
CA PRO A 79 12.39 19.53 -3.26
C PRO A 79 10.90 19.19 -3.28
N ASP A 80 10.58 17.91 -3.34
CA ASP A 80 9.21 17.41 -3.21
C ASP A 80 8.71 17.65 -1.79
N LYS A 81 9.63 17.58 -0.83
CA LYS A 81 9.33 17.84 0.58
C LYS A 81 10.51 18.52 1.28
N THR A 82 10.20 19.50 2.11
CA THR A 82 11.14 20.11 3.05
C THR A 82 10.66 19.85 4.48
N VAL A 83 11.55 19.28 5.29
CA VAL A 83 11.27 18.83 6.64
C VAL A 83 12.12 19.63 7.62
N LYS A 84 11.51 20.23 8.64
CA LYS A 84 12.24 20.85 9.76
C LYS A 84 12.48 19.80 10.85
N ILE A 85 13.73 19.57 11.17
CA ILE A 85 14.19 18.48 12.07
C ILE A 85 13.43 18.45 13.40
N ASN A 86 13.12 19.60 13.99
CA ASN A 86 12.44 19.66 15.29
C ASN A 86 10.92 19.43 15.22
N THR A 87 10.29 19.73 14.09
CA THR A 87 8.84 19.52 13.90
C THR A 87 8.54 18.06 13.60
N GLU A 88 9.43 17.38 12.90
CA GLU A 88 9.24 15.99 12.52
C GLU A 88 9.36 15.00 13.68
N LYS A 89 10.18 15.27 14.70
CA LYS A 89 10.24 14.40 15.88
C LYS A 89 8.89 14.28 16.59
N ALA A 90 8.13 15.37 16.67
CA ALA A 90 6.80 15.35 17.31
C ALA A 90 5.74 14.67 16.42
N ASN A 91 5.79 14.88 15.10
CA ASN A 91 4.90 14.21 14.16
C ASN A 91 5.18 12.72 14.08
N TYR A 92 6.44 12.36 14.14
CA TYR A 92 6.93 11.00 14.15
C TYR A 92 6.38 10.20 15.34
N ALA A 93 6.46 10.73 16.56
CA ALA A 93 5.91 10.04 17.73
C ALA A 93 4.40 9.75 17.60
N LYS A 94 3.64 10.62 16.93
CA LYS A 94 2.21 10.40 16.67
C LYS A 94 1.97 9.34 15.60
N ARG A 95 2.78 9.31 14.54
CA ARG A 95 2.71 8.30 13.49
C ARG A 95 3.08 6.93 14.01
N SER A 96 4.12 6.87 14.83
CA SER A 96 4.61 5.66 15.48
C SER A 96 3.52 4.94 16.27
N ALA A 97 2.76 5.65 17.11
CA ALA A 97 1.68 5.06 17.88
C ALA A 97 0.56 4.46 17.00
N LYS A 98 0.21 5.14 15.91
CA LYS A 98 -0.76 4.63 14.94
C LYS A 98 -0.28 3.36 14.26
N TYR A 99 0.97 3.36 13.82
CA TYR A 99 1.57 2.23 13.15
C TYR A 99 1.72 1.02 14.06
N GLN A 100 2.18 1.22 15.28
CA GLN A 100 2.26 0.11 16.25
C GLN A 100 0.90 -0.55 16.45
N LYS A 101 -0.17 0.24 16.53
CA LYS A 101 -1.53 -0.29 16.62
C LYS A 101 -1.94 -1.05 15.36
N PHE A 102 -1.58 -0.54 14.17
CA PHE A 102 -1.80 -1.20 12.90
C PHE A 102 -1.06 -2.54 12.86
N ALA A 103 0.25 -2.53 13.09
CA ALA A 103 1.10 -3.72 13.07
C ALA A 103 0.64 -4.77 14.09
N GLN A 104 0.36 -4.38 15.33
CA GLN A 104 -0.15 -5.29 16.36
C GLN A 104 -1.48 -5.91 15.98
N THR A 105 -2.38 -5.14 15.37
CA THR A 105 -3.68 -5.63 14.92
C THR A 105 -3.51 -6.67 13.82
N LEU A 106 -2.68 -6.43 12.81
CA LEU A 106 -2.43 -7.38 11.73
C LEU A 106 -1.76 -8.66 12.25
N THR A 107 -0.71 -8.52 13.04
CA THR A 107 0.03 -9.64 13.62
C THR A 107 -0.87 -10.56 14.45
N ARG A 108 -1.82 -9.99 15.20
CA ARG A 108 -2.82 -10.76 15.97
C ARG A 108 -3.63 -11.73 15.11
N PHE A 109 -3.87 -11.38 13.85
CA PHE A 109 -4.62 -12.20 12.90
C PHE A 109 -3.73 -12.94 11.91
N GLY A 110 -2.40 -12.89 12.10
CA GLY A 110 -1.43 -13.58 11.26
C GLY A 110 -1.24 -13.00 9.87
N LEU A 111 -1.70 -11.75 9.63
CA LEU A 111 -1.46 -11.03 8.38
C LEU A 111 -0.06 -10.45 8.37
N ASP A 112 0.58 -10.48 7.21
CA ASP A 112 1.87 -9.83 7.01
C ASP A 112 1.69 -8.31 6.99
N VAL A 113 2.46 -7.63 7.85
CA VAL A 113 2.38 -6.17 8.01
C VAL A 113 3.01 -5.49 6.82
N GLY A 114 4.15 -6.00 6.35
CA GLY A 114 4.88 -5.44 5.22
C GLY A 114 4.06 -5.52 3.93
N ASP A 115 3.42 -6.66 3.66
CA ASP A 115 2.56 -6.84 2.49
C ASP A 115 1.36 -5.89 2.54
N ALA A 116 0.71 -5.76 3.69
CA ALA A 116 -0.42 -4.85 3.85
C ALA A 116 -0.04 -3.37 3.64
N GLU A 117 1.14 -2.97 4.12
CA GLU A 117 1.68 -1.63 3.89
C GLU A 117 2.09 -1.42 2.44
N TRP A 118 2.73 -2.41 1.85
CA TRP A 118 3.11 -2.38 0.43
C TRP A 118 1.90 -2.17 -0.49
N VAL A 119 0.78 -2.76 -0.13
CA VAL A 119 -0.51 -2.56 -0.81
C VAL A 119 -1.09 -1.16 -0.54
N GLY A 120 -0.71 -0.50 0.55
CA GLY A 120 -1.10 0.88 0.88
C GLY A 120 -1.99 1.02 2.12
N PHE A 121 -2.29 -0.06 2.83
CA PHE A 121 -3.03 0.03 4.10
C PHE A 121 -2.15 0.60 5.22
N ASN A 122 -2.73 1.45 6.05
CA ASN A 122 -2.03 2.12 7.14
C ASN A 122 -2.83 2.24 8.44
N GLU A 123 -4.06 1.73 8.46
CA GLU A 123 -4.88 1.58 9.67
C GLU A 123 -5.54 0.21 9.71
N ALA A 124 -5.60 -0.38 10.89
CA ALA A 124 -6.32 -1.64 11.14
C ALA A 124 -7.08 -1.59 12.47
N GLN A 125 -8.28 -2.14 12.48
CA GLN A 125 -9.10 -2.26 13.68
C GLN A 125 -10.09 -3.42 13.58
N VAL A 126 -10.49 -3.94 14.72
CA VAL A 126 -11.61 -4.88 14.78
C VAL A 126 -12.90 -4.10 15.00
N LYS A 127 -13.91 -4.35 14.17
CA LYS A 127 -15.26 -3.78 14.30
C LYS A 127 -16.28 -4.90 14.42
N THR A 128 -17.28 -4.68 15.26
CA THR A 128 -18.45 -5.57 15.35
C THR A 128 -19.66 -4.83 14.78
N VAL A 129 -20.31 -5.45 13.81
CA VAL A 129 -21.52 -4.92 13.16
C VAL A 129 -22.57 -6.03 13.17
N ASN A 130 -23.72 -5.77 13.74
CA ASN A 130 -24.83 -6.73 13.84
C ASN A 130 -24.39 -8.10 14.41
N GLY A 131 -23.57 -8.09 15.46
CA GLY A 131 -23.07 -9.29 16.11
C GLY A 131 -21.95 -10.04 15.37
N LYS A 132 -21.54 -9.59 14.19
CA LYS A 132 -20.42 -10.16 13.44
C LYS A 132 -19.18 -9.28 13.54
N SER A 133 -18.05 -9.90 13.78
CA SER A 133 -16.76 -9.21 13.89
C SER A 133 -16.03 -9.21 12.55
N TYR A 134 -15.38 -8.10 12.29
CA TYR A 134 -14.59 -7.88 11.07
C TYR A 134 -13.24 -7.28 11.43
N LEU A 135 -12.20 -7.75 10.78
CA LEU A 135 -10.95 -7.03 10.69
C LEU A 135 -11.09 -6.00 9.56
N VAL A 136 -10.93 -4.73 9.89
CA VAL A 136 -11.10 -3.63 8.95
C VAL A 136 -9.75 -2.96 8.74
N LEU A 137 -9.25 -3.04 7.50
CA LEU A 137 -8.06 -2.33 7.05
C LEU A 137 -8.48 -1.08 6.28
N LYS A 138 -7.73 0.00 6.45
CA LYS A 138 -7.97 1.26 5.73
C LYS A 138 -6.69 1.79 5.13
N ALA A 139 -6.82 2.33 3.93
CA ALA A 139 -5.88 3.25 3.34
C ALA A 139 -6.36 4.67 3.65
N VAL A 140 -5.69 5.33 4.59
CA VAL A 140 -6.00 6.72 4.95
C VAL A 140 -4.98 7.62 4.27
N PRO A 141 -5.40 8.77 3.67
CA PRO A 141 -4.49 9.67 2.99
C PRO A 141 -3.25 9.97 3.81
N LYS A 142 -2.09 9.75 3.22
CA LYS A 142 -0.83 10.26 3.75
C LYS A 142 -0.75 11.73 3.38
N THR A 143 -0.36 12.57 4.33
CA THR A 143 -0.23 14.02 4.13
C THR A 143 0.80 14.42 3.07
N ASN A 144 1.55 13.45 2.54
CA ASN A 144 2.47 13.62 1.41
C ASN A 144 2.66 12.27 0.72
N PRO A 145 1.94 11.95 -0.33
CA PRO A 145 2.25 10.82 -1.18
C PRO A 145 3.60 11.09 -1.85
N THR A 146 4.59 10.27 -1.53
CA THR A 146 5.86 10.25 -2.25
C THR A 146 5.85 9.04 -3.16
N GLY A 147 5.64 9.22 -4.45
CA GLY A 147 5.84 8.16 -5.41
C GLY A 147 4.62 7.70 -6.18
N ASP A 148 4.89 7.08 -7.28
CA ASP A 148 4.00 6.96 -8.42
C ASP A 148 3.00 5.82 -8.38
N CYS A 149 2.99 4.97 -7.36
CA CYS A 149 2.19 3.75 -7.41
C CYS A 149 1.68 3.29 -6.04
N TYR A 150 0.70 3.96 -5.52
CA TYR A 150 0.01 3.49 -4.33
C TYR A 150 -1.37 2.91 -4.69
N ALA A 151 -1.45 1.62 -4.66
CA ALA A 151 -2.56 0.93 -5.26
C ALA A 151 -3.90 1.10 -4.51
N VAL A 152 -3.89 1.31 -3.21
CA VAL A 152 -5.11 1.55 -2.41
C VAL A 152 -5.07 2.87 -1.65
N GLU A 153 -4.18 3.80 -2.04
CA GLU A 153 -4.09 5.10 -1.38
C GLU A 153 -5.41 5.85 -1.44
N ASP A 154 -5.72 6.46 -0.33
CA ASP A 154 -6.78 7.43 -0.15
C ASP A 154 -8.20 6.91 -0.39
N CYS A 155 -8.40 5.65 -0.75
CA CYS A 155 -9.67 5.28 -1.32
C CYS A 155 -10.29 3.97 -0.82
N CYS A 156 -9.64 3.20 0.06
CA CYS A 156 -10.16 1.88 0.33
C CYS A 156 -10.34 1.54 1.81
N GLU A 157 -11.46 0.89 2.09
CA GLU A 157 -11.70 0.17 3.33
C GLU A 157 -11.96 -1.30 3.01
N LEU A 158 -11.08 -2.19 3.47
CA LEU A 158 -11.22 -3.63 3.34
C LEU A 158 -11.77 -4.21 4.65
N SER A 159 -12.93 -4.87 4.59
CA SER A 159 -13.55 -5.56 5.72
C SER A 159 -13.45 -7.06 5.53
N ILE A 160 -12.72 -7.72 6.40
CA ILE A 160 -12.47 -9.17 6.41
C ILE A 160 -13.32 -9.78 7.54
N PRO A 161 -14.24 -10.71 7.27
CA PRO A 161 -15.03 -11.35 8.31
C PRO A 161 -14.14 -12.22 9.20
N LEU A 162 -14.36 -12.15 10.52
CA LEU A 162 -13.66 -12.97 11.49
C LEU A 162 -14.53 -14.17 11.88
N ASP A 163 -14.91 -14.97 10.89
CA ASP A 163 -15.70 -16.19 11.08
C ASP A 163 -14.80 -17.34 11.54
N LYS A 164 -15.37 -18.31 12.26
CA LYS A 164 -14.62 -19.46 12.82
C LYS A 164 -13.93 -20.30 11.75
N ASP A 165 -14.47 -20.31 10.54
CA ASP A 165 -13.99 -21.13 9.42
C ASP A 165 -13.11 -20.36 8.44
N TYR A 166 -12.77 -19.11 8.75
CA TYR A 166 -11.96 -18.27 7.89
C TYR A 166 -10.73 -17.76 8.63
N GLU A 167 -9.57 -18.07 8.07
CA GLU A 167 -8.27 -17.71 8.62
C GLU A 167 -7.67 -16.54 7.82
N PRO A 168 -7.65 -15.31 8.37
CA PRO A 168 -7.00 -14.17 7.72
C PRO A 168 -5.53 -14.40 7.39
N SER A 169 -4.84 -15.25 8.15
CA SER A 169 -3.44 -15.63 7.92
C SER A 169 -3.18 -16.32 6.57
N LYS A 170 -4.21 -16.77 5.89
CA LYS A 170 -4.11 -17.37 4.54
C LYS A 170 -4.30 -16.38 3.40
N ILE A 171 -4.61 -15.13 3.71
CA ILE A 171 -4.71 -14.08 2.72
C ILE A 171 -3.29 -13.71 2.28
N GLU A 172 -3.08 -13.71 0.98
CA GLU A 172 -1.89 -13.14 0.37
C GLU A 172 -2.25 -11.79 -0.24
N MET A 173 -1.44 -10.79 0.01
CA MET A 173 -1.56 -9.46 -0.57
C MET A 173 -0.22 -9.10 -1.17
N TYR A 174 -0.21 -8.65 -2.41
CA TYR A 174 1.01 -8.12 -3.00
C TYR A 174 0.69 -7.12 -4.11
N ARG A 175 1.66 -6.34 -4.47
CA ARG A 175 1.58 -5.38 -5.57
C ARG A 175 2.51 -5.84 -6.69
N ALA A 176 2.01 -5.88 -7.92
CA ALA A 176 2.85 -6.08 -9.07
C ALA A 176 3.68 -4.81 -9.33
N GLU A 177 5.00 -4.96 -9.46
CA GLU A 177 5.92 -3.83 -9.61
C GLU A 177 5.72 -3.08 -10.92
N ASP A 178 5.37 -3.80 -12.00
CA ASP A 178 5.35 -3.24 -13.36
C ASP A 178 4.09 -2.44 -13.69
N ASN A 179 2.96 -2.74 -13.04
CA ASN A 179 1.67 -2.16 -13.40
C ASN A 179 0.87 -1.61 -12.22
N CYS A 180 1.45 -1.61 -11.03
CA CYS A 180 0.83 -1.12 -9.80
C CYS A 180 -0.51 -1.79 -9.42
N ASN A 181 -0.82 -2.94 -10.00
CA ASN A 181 -2.02 -3.69 -9.64
C ASN A 181 -1.85 -4.37 -8.29
N VAL A 182 -2.91 -4.37 -7.49
CA VAL A 182 -2.97 -5.06 -6.21
C VAL A 182 -3.60 -6.41 -6.38
N HIS A 183 -2.90 -7.44 -5.95
CA HIS A 183 -3.36 -8.80 -5.97
C HIS A 183 -3.75 -9.28 -4.57
N PHE A 184 -4.90 -9.93 -4.50
CA PHE A 184 -5.38 -10.59 -3.30
C PHE A 184 -5.70 -12.05 -3.61
N ASN A 185 -5.06 -12.98 -2.90
CA ASN A 185 -5.41 -14.39 -2.97
C ASN A 185 -6.11 -14.83 -1.69
N ASN A 186 -7.09 -15.70 -1.85
CA ASN A 186 -7.88 -16.29 -0.75
C ASN A 186 -8.59 -15.23 0.13
N LEU A 187 -8.86 -14.06 -0.40
CA LEU A 187 -9.54 -13.00 0.32
C LEU A 187 -11.03 -13.27 0.38
N LYS A 188 -11.60 -13.29 1.59
CA LYS A 188 -13.05 -13.19 1.79
C LYS A 188 -13.36 -11.85 2.44
N GLY A 189 -14.27 -11.09 1.83
CA GLY A 189 -14.62 -9.81 2.43
C GLY A 189 -15.27 -8.81 1.50
N THR A 190 -15.31 -7.58 1.97
CA THR A 190 -15.83 -6.43 1.23
C THR A 190 -14.75 -5.37 1.10
N LEU A 191 -14.42 -5.02 -0.13
CA LEU A 191 -13.55 -3.90 -0.46
C LEU A 191 -14.43 -2.72 -0.86
N LYS A 192 -14.43 -1.67 -0.04
CA LYS A 192 -15.15 -0.44 -0.30
C LYS A 192 -14.20 0.63 -0.78
N ILE A 193 -14.47 1.16 -1.95
CA ILE A 193 -13.73 2.26 -2.55
C ILE A 193 -14.42 3.55 -2.15
N THR A 194 -13.73 4.45 -1.47
CA THR A 194 -14.30 5.64 -0.83
C THR A 194 -13.85 6.96 -1.43
N GLY A 195 -12.89 6.94 -2.34
CA GLY A 195 -12.30 8.13 -2.95
C GLY A 195 -12.30 8.06 -4.47
N ASN A 196 -11.60 8.98 -5.08
CA ASN A 196 -11.47 9.06 -6.53
C ASN A 196 -10.43 8.03 -6.99
N ALA A 197 -10.84 6.76 -7.06
CA ALA A 197 -10.00 5.63 -7.47
C ALA A 197 -9.60 5.66 -8.96
N THR A 198 -9.93 6.74 -9.66
CA THR A 198 -9.60 6.96 -11.08
C THR A 198 -8.09 7.09 -11.37
N ARG A 199 -7.27 6.98 -10.36
CA ARG A 199 -5.82 6.99 -10.54
C ARG A 199 -5.26 5.58 -10.53
N ASN A 200 -5.58 4.82 -11.57
CA ASN A 200 -4.60 4.00 -12.26
C ASN A 200 -4.37 2.57 -11.83
N HIS A 201 -5.14 1.97 -10.91
CA HIS A 201 -4.64 0.66 -10.51
C HIS A 201 -5.75 -0.35 -10.47
N GLY A 202 -5.48 -1.49 -11.06
CA GLY A 202 -6.36 -2.62 -11.07
C GLY A 202 -6.28 -3.40 -9.75
N PHE A 203 -7.34 -4.13 -9.49
CA PHE A 203 -7.36 -5.18 -8.49
C PHE A 203 -7.42 -6.54 -9.17
N ALA A 204 -6.64 -7.49 -8.69
CA ALA A 204 -6.76 -8.88 -9.09
C ALA A 204 -7.14 -9.73 -7.87
N PHE A 205 -8.11 -10.60 -8.05
CA PHE A 205 -8.58 -11.51 -7.03
C PHE A 205 -8.40 -12.95 -7.51
N GLY A 206 -7.51 -13.69 -6.83
CA GLY A 206 -7.15 -15.06 -7.18
C GLY A 206 -7.43 -16.07 -6.06
N GLY A 207 -7.01 -17.31 -6.28
CA GLY A 207 -7.21 -18.43 -5.36
C GLY A 207 -8.69 -18.69 -5.14
N ASN A 208 -9.10 -18.85 -3.88
CA ASN A 208 -10.49 -19.07 -3.47
C ASN A 208 -11.13 -17.76 -2.94
N SER A 209 -10.77 -16.61 -3.50
CA SER A 209 -11.33 -15.33 -3.07
C SER A 209 -12.85 -15.26 -3.29
N ASN A 210 -13.55 -14.64 -2.34
CA ASN A 210 -14.96 -14.32 -2.45
C ASN A 210 -15.20 -12.90 -1.94
N VAL A 211 -15.19 -11.94 -2.86
CA VAL A 211 -15.09 -10.52 -2.53
C VAL A 211 -16.26 -9.76 -3.11
N THR A 212 -16.79 -8.84 -2.32
CA THR A 212 -17.69 -7.79 -2.81
C THR A 212 -16.92 -6.48 -2.90
N VAL A 213 -16.82 -5.92 -4.10
CA VAL A 213 -16.26 -4.59 -4.33
C VAL A 213 -17.41 -3.60 -4.41
N ILE A 214 -17.32 -2.52 -3.63
CA ILE A 214 -18.35 -1.47 -3.59
C ILE A 214 -17.68 -0.14 -3.92
N GLY A 215 -18.12 0.51 -4.99
CA GLY A 215 -17.65 1.84 -5.40
C GLY A 215 -18.81 2.78 -5.70
N LYS A 216 -18.72 4.02 -5.20
CA LYS A 216 -19.75 5.05 -5.41
C LYS A 216 -19.37 6.08 -6.46
N SER A 217 -18.11 6.30 -6.71
CA SER A 217 -17.64 7.22 -7.76
C SER A 217 -16.22 6.84 -8.13
N GLY A 218 -16.12 6.08 -9.19
CA GLY A 218 -14.85 5.53 -9.65
C GLY A 218 -14.55 4.15 -9.05
N ILE A 219 -14.60 3.16 -9.91
CA ILE A 219 -14.02 1.84 -9.71
C ILE A 219 -12.70 1.85 -10.48
N PRO A 220 -11.67 1.12 -10.04
CA PRO A 220 -10.45 0.99 -10.82
C PRO A 220 -10.74 0.56 -12.25
N ASP A 221 -9.92 1.03 -13.17
CA ASP A 221 -10.06 0.72 -14.59
C ASP A 221 -10.02 -0.79 -14.89
N GLU A 222 -9.45 -1.57 -13.96
CA GLU A 222 -9.32 -3.02 -14.11
C GLU A 222 -9.67 -3.75 -12.81
N ILE A 223 -10.55 -4.75 -12.90
CA ILE A 223 -10.76 -5.76 -11.86
C ILE A 223 -10.62 -7.13 -12.53
N ALA A 224 -9.53 -7.83 -12.21
CA ALA A 224 -9.28 -9.17 -12.70
C ALA A 224 -9.80 -10.22 -11.71
N VAL A 225 -10.43 -11.27 -12.26
CA VAL A 225 -10.94 -12.40 -11.48
C VAL A 225 -10.22 -13.66 -11.97
N GLU A 226 -9.46 -14.29 -11.11
CA GLU A 226 -8.56 -15.39 -11.46
C GLU A 226 -8.92 -16.66 -10.68
N ASP A 227 -8.45 -17.80 -11.14
CA ASP A 227 -8.60 -19.11 -10.49
C ASP A 227 -10.07 -19.46 -10.17
N ASN A 228 -10.36 -19.72 -8.89
CA ASN A 228 -11.70 -20.03 -8.38
C ASN A 228 -12.36 -18.81 -7.70
N ALA A 229 -11.81 -17.62 -7.91
CA ALA A 229 -12.32 -16.43 -7.26
C ALA A 229 -13.74 -16.09 -7.75
N LYS A 230 -14.51 -15.49 -6.83
CA LYS A 230 -15.83 -14.93 -7.10
C LYS A 230 -15.83 -13.49 -6.67
N VAL A 231 -16.07 -12.58 -7.59
CA VAL A 231 -16.11 -11.15 -7.32
C VAL A 231 -17.47 -10.59 -7.68
N THR A 232 -18.08 -9.89 -6.74
CA THR A 232 -19.32 -9.14 -6.96
C THR A 232 -19.01 -7.66 -6.89
N VAL A 233 -19.20 -6.94 -7.98
CA VAL A 233 -19.00 -5.49 -8.04
C VAL A 233 -20.34 -4.80 -7.92
N LYS A 234 -20.45 -3.86 -6.97
CA LYS A 234 -21.60 -2.98 -6.77
C LYS A 234 -21.18 -1.56 -7.02
N THR A 235 -21.75 -0.94 -8.04
CA THR A 235 -21.45 0.43 -8.43
C THR A 235 -22.70 1.22 -8.72
N ASP A 236 -22.65 2.54 -8.56
CA ASP A 236 -23.69 3.48 -8.97
C ASP A 236 -23.35 4.19 -10.29
N ASP A 237 -22.19 3.89 -10.87
CA ASP A 237 -21.72 4.48 -12.10
C ASP A 237 -21.35 3.43 -13.15
N TYR A 238 -21.17 3.85 -14.40
CA TYR A 238 -20.57 3.04 -15.44
C TYR A 238 -19.08 2.95 -15.18
N ALA A 239 -18.59 1.77 -14.86
CA ALA A 239 -17.18 1.55 -14.65
C ALA A 239 -16.61 0.68 -15.76
N ASP A 240 -15.32 0.83 -15.98
CA ASP A 240 -14.74 0.49 -17.25
C ASP A 240 -14.67 -1.01 -17.51
N THR A 241 -14.06 -1.83 -16.71
CA THR A 241 -13.97 -3.22 -17.11
C THR A 241 -13.74 -4.18 -15.94
N LEU A 242 -14.50 -5.26 -15.94
CA LEU A 242 -14.29 -6.43 -15.12
C LEU A 242 -13.79 -7.55 -16.05
N TYR A 243 -12.62 -8.10 -15.73
CA TYR A 243 -11.99 -9.15 -16.54
C TYR A 243 -12.05 -10.49 -15.85
N ASP A 244 -12.42 -11.52 -16.58
CA ASP A 244 -12.23 -12.91 -16.20
C ASP A 244 -10.90 -13.40 -16.80
N ARG A 245 -10.00 -13.90 -15.98
CA ARG A 245 -8.71 -14.43 -16.40
C ARG A 245 -8.59 -15.90 -16.03
N THR A 246 -8.28 -16.71 -17.02
CA THR A 246 -8.11 -18.16 -16.86
C THR A 246 -6.70 -18.60 -16.50
N ARG A 247 -5.70 -17.73 -16.61
CA ARG A 247 -4.29 -18.09 -16.41
C ARG A 247 -3.52 -17.03 -15.64
N ARG A 248 -2.71 -17.49 -14.69
CA ARG A 248 -1.51 -16.79 -14.24
C ARG A 248 -0.37 -17.15 -15.20
N GLY A 249 0.17 -16.18 -15.91
CA GLY A 249 1.31 -16.34 -16.81
C GLY A 249 1.68 -15.00 -17.42
N GLU A 250 2.79 -14.94 -18.14
CA GLU A 250 3.32 -13.72 -18.76
C GLU A 250 2.37 -13.09 -19.79
N ASP A 251 1.39 -13.85 -20.29
CA ASP A 251 0.36 -13.38 -21.20
C ASP A 251 -1.00 -13.27 -20.48
N HIS A 252 -1.17 -12.21 -19.74
CA HIS A 252 -2.41 -11.90 -19.00
C HIS A 252 -3.48 -11.28 -19.91
N TYR A 253 -3.98 -12.03 -20.88
CA TYR A 253 -5.12 -11.58 -21.65
C TYR A 253 -6.44 -11.94 -20.94
N PRO A 254 -7.38 -11.00 -20.81
CA PRO A 254 -8.69 -11.31 -20.31
C PRO A 254 -9.37 -12.32 -21.24
N VAL A 255 -9.97 -13.36 -20.67
CA VAL A 255 -10.73 -14.35 -21.44
C VAL A 255 -12.10 -13.79 -21.81
N GLU A 256 -12.66 -13.03 -20.90
CA GLU A 256 -13.94 -12.35 -21.10
C GLU A 256 -13.88 -10.98 -20.42
N THR A 257 -14.44 -9.99 -21.09
CA THR A 257 -14.52 -8.61 -20.61
C THR A 257 -15.96 -8.26 -20.31
N HIS A 258 -16.23 -7.81 -19.08
CA HIS A 258 -17.55 -7.38 -18.66
C HIS A 258 -17.56 -5.87 -18.44
N HIS A 259 -18.40 -5.16 -19.20
CA HIS A 259 -18.63 -3.74 -18.95
C HIS A 259 -19.60 -3.56 -17.78
N LEU A 260 -19.16 -2.86 -16.76
CA LEU A 260 -19.96 -2.62 -15.56
C LEU A 260 -21.02 -1.55 -15.82
N LYS A 261 -22.21 -1.83 -15.32
CA LYS A 261 -23.35 -0.91 -15.33
C LYS A 261 -23.76 -0.59 -13.89
N PRO A 262 -24.48 0.51 -13.66
CA PRO A 262 -25.06 0.75 -12.33
C PRO A 262 -25.82 -0.48 -11.85
N GLY A 263 -25.52 -0.91 -10.63
CA GLY A 263 -26.12 -2.10 -10.03
C GLY A 263 -25.08 -3.08 -9.47
N SER A 264 -25.33 -4.36 -9.65
CA SER A 264 -24.49 -5.44 -9.14
C SER A 264 -24.16 -6.43 -10.25
N THR A 265 -22.87 -6.65 -10.47
CA THR A 265 -22.34 -7.63 -11.43
C THR A 265 -21.50 -8.65 -10.66
N THR A 266 -21.69 -9.94 -10.92
CA THR A 266 -20.91 -11.01 -10.31
C THR A 266 -20.19 -11.81 -11.40
N VAL A 267 -18.89 -11.97 -11.22
CA VAL A 267 -18.03 -12.78 -12.09
C VAL A 267 -17.35 -13.87 -11.26
N LYS A 268 -17.18 -15.03 -11.86
CA LYS A 268 -16.41 -16.14 -11.30
C LYS A 268 -15.22 -16.40 -12.22
N GLY A 269 -14.06 -16.56 -11.65
CA GLY A 269 -12.89 -17.02 -12.38
C GLY A 269 -13.13 -18.43 -12.99
N ALA A 270 -12.48 -18.71 -14.10
CA ALA A 270 -12.72 -19.93 -14.87
C ALA A 270 -12.17 -21.21 -14.22
N GLY A 271 -11.55 -21.11 -13.05
CA GLY A 271 -10.96 -22.25 -12.35
C GLY A 271 -9.65 -22.73 -13.01
N LYS A 272 -8.92 -23.60 -12.30
CA LYS A 272 -7.73 -24.25 -12.88
C LYS A 272 -8.15 -25.23 -13.95
N ILE A 273 -7.66 -25.03 -15.14
CA ILE A 273 -7.66 -26.09 -16.14
C ILE A 273 -6.70 -27.17 -15.60
N LYS A 274 -7.25 -28.34 -15.28
CA LYS A 274 -6.49 -29.52 -14.89
C LYS A 274 -5.70 -30.05 -16.06
#